data_300e31ef5e90136f1d83fdf2e3c6845e
#
_entry.id   300e31ef5e90136f1d83fdf2e3c6845e
#
_cell.length_a   1.000
_cell.length_b   1.000
_cell.length_c   1.000
_cell.angle_alpha   90.00
_cell.angle_beta   90.00
_cell.angle_gamma   90.00
#
_symmetry.space_group_name_H-M   'P 1'
#
loop_
_entity.id
_entity.type
_entity.pdbx_description
1 polymer ?
#
loop_
_entity_poly.entity_id
_entity_poly.type
_entity_poly.pdbx_seq_one_letter_code
_entity_poly.pdbx_strand_id
1 'polypeptide(L)'
;MDVFIEPIGRLINEFSKLPGVGKKTAQRYAYKIIGMTDADAKAFADAVIYCKQKVKYCSVCGNFTENDTCEVCKTRPSSTICVVKEPKDVIAMEKLHEFKGVYHVLHGVISPMEGIGPNDIRIKELLARIDGNVT
;
A
#
# COMPACT_ATOMS: atom_id res chain seq x y z
N MET A 1 26.10 -5.65 -22.75
CA MET A 1 26.74 -4.33 -22.93
C MET A 1 25.73 -3.23 -22.68
N ASP A 2 26.09 -2.35 -21.78
CA ASP A 2 25.22 -1.23 -21.45
C ASP A 2 25.36 -0.12 -22.48
N VAL A 3 24.25 0.24 -23.13
CA VAL A 3 24.25 1.39 -24.05
C VAL A 3 24.05 2.72 -23.32
N PHE A 4 23.76 2.67 -22.02
CA PHE A 4 23.54 3.86 -21.22
C PHE A 4 24.73 4.10 -20.28
N ILE A 5 25.05 5.37 -20.03
CA ILE A 5 26.02 5.69 -18.98
C ILE A 5 25.46 5.22 -17.63
N GLU A 6 26.37 4.94 -16.68
CA GLU A 6 26.02 4.29 -15.43
C GLU A 6 24.86 4.96 -14.66
N PRO A 7 24.84 6.30 -14.46
CA PRO A 7 23.74 6.90 -13.71
C PRO A 7 22.36 6.69 -14.37
N ILE A 8 22.31 6.76 -15.69
CA ILE A 8 21.05 6.55 -16.44
C ILE A 8 20.63 5.09 -16.33
N GLY A 9 21.56 4.17 -16.57
CA GLY A 9 21.28 2.73 -16.48
C GLY A 9 20.78 2.31 -15.10
N ARG A 10 21.40 2.88 -14.06
CA ARG A 10 20.99 2.63 -12.68
C ARG A 10 19.55 3.07 -12.41
N LEU A 11 19.17 4.26 -12.87
CA LEU A 11 17.81 4.77 -12.69
C LEU A 11 16.78 3.95 -13.49
N ILE A 12 17.12 3.58 -14.73
CA ILE A 12 16.28 2.71 -15.55
C ILE A 12 16.04 1.37 -14.85
N ASN A 13 17.08 0.78 -14.26
CA ASN A 13 16.95 -0.48 -13.54
C ASN A 13 16.02 -0.37 -12.34
N GLU A 14 16.08 0.73 -11.61
CA GLU A 14 15.20 0.94 -10.45
C GLU A 14 13.74 1.06 -10.89
N PHE A 15 13.45 1.81 -11.94
CA PHE A 15 12.08 1.91 -12.46
C PHE A 15 11.58 0.56 -13.01
N SER A 16 12.47 -0.24 -13.61
CA SER A 16 12.11 -1.54 -14.17
C SER A 16 11.69 -2.56 -13.11
N LYS A 17 12.05 -2.35 -11.86
CA LYS A 17 11.65 -3.22 -10.74
C LYS A 17 10.17 -3.06 -10.39
N LEU A 18 9.55 -1.97 -10.81
CA LEU A 18 8.15 -1.71 -10.51
C LEU A 18 7.25 -2.58 -11.40
N PRO A 19 6.18 -3.17 -10.82
CA PRO A 19 5.26 -4.00 -11.61
C PRO A 19 4.64 -3.20 -12.77
N GLY A 20 4.58 -3.81 -13.94
CA GLY A 20 4.01 -3.18 -15.11
C GLY A 20 4.92 -2.19 -15.83
N VAL A 21 6.13 -1.97 -15.33
CA VAL A 21 7.08 -1.03 -15.94
C VAL A 21 8.13 -1.83 -16.71
N GLY A 22 8.01 -1.84 -18.05
CA GLY A 22 9.01 -2.44 -18.93
C GLY A 22 10.17 -1.47 -19.17
N LYS A 23 11.18 -1.97 -19.92
CA LYS A 23 12.40 -1.20 -20.16
C LYS A 23 12.15 0.13 -20.87
N LYS A 24 11.24 0.16 -21.86
CA LYS A 24 10.94 1.39 -22.59
C LYS A 24 10.28 2.45 -21.71
N THR A 25 9.35 2.02 -20.88
CA THR A 25 8.67 2.90 -19.93
C THR A 25 9.65 3.40 -18.87
N ALA A 26 10.49 2.52 -18.34
CA ALA A 26 11.53 2.88 -17.39
C ALA A 26 12.49 3.91 -17.96
N GLN A 27 12.87 3.75 -19.23
CA GLN A 27 13.74 4.70 -19.93
C GLN A 27 13.08 6.06 -20.06
N ARG A 28 11.80 6.09 -20.41
CA ARG A 28 11.03 7.34 -20.51
C ARG A 28 10.97 8.06 -19.16
N TYR A 29 10.76 7.32 -18.08
CA TYR A 29 10.72 7.89 -16.74
C TYR A 29 12.10 8.45 -16.34
N ALA A 30 13.16 7.71 -16.61
CA ALA A 30 14.52 8.18 -16.31
C ALA A 30 14.83 9.48 -17.05
N TYR A 31 14.47 9.56 -18.32
CA TYR A 31 14.69 10.77 -19.12
C TYR A 31 13.84 11.93 -18.59
N LYS A 32 12.63 11.67 -18.12
CA LYS A 32 11.80 12.71 -17.52
C LYS A 32 12.47 13.27 -16.26
N ILE A 33 13.02 12.40 -15.43
CA ILE A 33 13.74 12.82 -14.20
C ILE A 33 14.95 13.69 -14.56
N ILE A 34 15.73 13.27 -15.56
CA ILE A 34 16.91 14.02 -16.01
C ILE A 34 16.51 15.44 -16.49
N GLY A 35 15.37 15.57 -17.13
CA GLY A 35 14.87 16.85 -17.60
C GLY A 35 14.25 17.75 -16.54
N MET A 36 14.06 17.25 -15.32
CA MET A 36 13.54 18.05 -14.22
C MET A 36 14.58 18.99 -13.66
N THR A 37 14.11 20.02 -12.94
CA THR A 37 15.01 20.84 -12.12
C THR A 37 15.54 19.99 -10.96
N ASP A 38 16.68 20.39 -10.40
CA ASP A 38 17.23 19.69 -9.23
C ASP A 38 16.24 19.69 -8.07
N ALA A 39 15.51 20.78 -7.88
CA ALA A 39 14.49 20.87 -6.82
C ALA A 39 13.36 19.86 -7.02
N ASP A 40 12.87 19.72 -8.25
CA ASP A 40 11.79 18.79 -8.57
C ASP A 40 12.26 17.34 -8.44
N ALA A 41 13.45 17.03 -8.91
CA ALA A 41 14.03 15.69 -8.78
C ALA A 41 14.21 15.30 -7.32
N LYS A 42 14.72 16.25 -6.50
CA LYS A 42 14.89 16.03 -5.06
C LYS A 42 13.52 15.81 -4.38
N ALA A 43 12.55 16.63 -4.73
CA ALA A 43 11.19 16.50 -4.16
C ALA A 43 10.59 15.12 -4.48
N PHE A 44 10.79 14.62 -5.69
CA PHE A 44 10.33 13.30 -6.10
C PHE A 44 10.99 12.20 -5.27
N ALA A 45 12.32 12.25 -5.16
CA ALA A 45 13.09 11.27 -4.40
C ALA A 45 12.71 11.30 -2.91
N ASP A 46 12.59 12.51 -2.35
CA ASP A 46 12.21 12.68 -0.95
C ASP A 46 10.79 12.17 -0.68
N ALA A 47 9.87 12.35 -1.62
CA ALA A 47 8.51 11.86 -1.48
C ALA A 47 8.46 10.33 -1.40
N VAL A 48 9.27 9.64 -2.21
CA VAL A 48 9.38 8.18 -2.18
C VAL A 48 9.87 7.72 -0.80
N ILE A 49 10.94 8.30 -0.33
CA ILE A 49 11.56 7.94 0.96
C ILE A 49 10.60 8.27 2.12
N TYR A 50 10.01 9.45 2.09
CA TYR A 50 9.07 9.91 3.13
C TYR A 50 7.88 8.97 3.25
N CYS A 51 7.27 8.60 2.12
CA CYS A 51 6.15 7.66 2.10
C CYS A 51 6.55 6.32 2.73
N LYS A 52 7.71 5.79 2.33
CA LYS A 52 8.18 4.50 2.82
C LYS A 52 8.47 4.52 4.33
N GLN A 53 8.97 5.63 4.84
CA GLN A 53 9.31 5.76 6.26
C GLN A 53 8.09 6.05 7.15
N LYS A 54 7.12 6.81 6.66
CA LYS A 54 6.01 7.31 7.46
C LYS A 54 4.78 6.43 7.44
N VAL A 55 4.53 5.71 6.35
CA VAL A 55 3.35 4.87 6.23
C VAL A 55 3.58 3.54 6.94
N LYS A 56 2.64 3.18 7.78
CA LYS A 56 2.62 1.88 8.46
C LYS A 56 1.19 1.33 8.47
N TYR A 57 1.03 0.13 8.98
CA TYR A 57 -0.29 -0.48 9.09
C TYR A 57 -0.94 -0.11 10.42
N CYS A 58 -2.22 0.21 10.38
CA CYS A 58 -3.02 0.37 11.60
C CYS A 58 -2.94 -0.91 12.43
N SER A 59 -2.62 -0.80 13.71
CA SER A 59 -2.49 -1.97 14.60
C SER A 59 -3.81 -2.72 14.78
N VAL A 60 -4.94 -2.07 14.54
CA VAL A 60 -6.26 -2.69 14.69
C VAL A 60 -6.76 -3.27 13.38
N CYS A 61 -6.85 -2.46 12.32
CA CYS A 61 -7.49 -2.90 11.07
C CYS A 61 -6.53 -3.28 9.95
N GLY A 62 -5.27 -2.89 10.04
CA GLY A 62 -4.28 -3.21 9.01
C GLY A 62 -4.26 -2.27 7.81
N ASN A 63 -5.10 -1.23 7.80
CA ASN A 63 -5.06 -0.22 6.75
C ASN A 63 -3.82 0.67 6.90
N PHE A 64 -3.48 1.40 5.84
CA PHE A 64 -2.36 2.33 5.90
C PHE A 64 -2.67 3.52 6.81
N THR A 65 -1.69 3.93 7.59
CA THR A 65 -1.81 5.09 8.47
C THR A 65 -0.41 5.63 8.81
N GLU A 66 -0.35 6.87 9.24
CA GLU A 66 0.89 7.43 9.81
C GLU A 66 1.00 7.16 11.31
N ASN A 67 -0.12 6.85 11.94
CA ASN A 67 -0.21 6.66 13.39
C ASN A 67 -0.34 5.19 13.73
N ASP A 68 -0.35 4.86 15.03
CA ASP A 68 -0.59 3.49 15.46
C ASP A 68 -1.98 3.00 15.05
N THR A 69 -2.99 3.87 15.19
CA THR A 69 -4.38 3.56 14.86
C THR A 69 -4.89 4.57 13.84
N CYS A 70 -5.57 4.09 12.78
CA CYS A 70 -6.13 4.99 11.76
C CYS A 70 -7.35 5.75 12.27
N GLU A 71 -7.71 6.83 11.56
CA GLU A 71 -8.84 7.68 11.97
C GLU A 71 -10.17 6.92 12.02
N VAL A 72 -10.40 6.00 11.10
CA VAL A 72 -11.64 5.20 11.09
C VAL A 72 -11.75 4.39 12.38
N CYS A 73 -10.68 3.71 12.77
CA CYS A 73 -10.68 2.90 14.00
C CYS A 73 -10.81 3.74 15.26
N LYS A 74 -10.31 4.99 15.23
CA LYS A 74 -10.42 5.89 16.38
C LYS A 74 -11.81 6.48 16.55
N THR A 75 -12.49 6.75 15.45
CA THR A 75 -13.69 7.61 15.48
C THR A 75 -15.00 6.87 15.25
N ARG A 76 -14.96 5.64 14.73
CA ARG A 76 -16.18 4.91 14.41
C ARG A 76 -16.43 3.75 15.36
N PRO A 77 -17.72 3.40 15.59
CA PRO A 77 -18.04 2.22 16.41
C PRO A 77 -17.57 0.94 15.69
N SER A 78 -17.08 -0.02 16.47
CA SER A 78 -16.49 -1.26 15.97
C SER A 78 -17.50 -2.42 15.89
N SER A 79 -18.80 -2.13 15.94
CA SER A 79 -19.84 -3.15 15.92
C SER A 79 -20.04 -3.81 14.55
N THR A 80 -19.69 -3.12 13.48
CA THR A 80 -19.77 -3.65 12.12
C THR A 80 -18.40 -3.56 11.47
N ILE A 81 -17.88 -4.71 11.03
CA ILE A 81 -16.57 -4.80 10.42
C ILE A 81 -16.71 -5.24 8.95
N CYS A 82 -16.17 -4.43 8.05
CA CYS A 82 -16.07 -4.80 6.64
C CYS A 82 -14.69 -5.40 6.39
N VAL A 83 -14.66 -6.67 6.07
CA VAL A 83 -13.40 -7.40 5.81
C VAL A 83 -13.05 -7.24 4.34
N VAL A 84 -11.86 -6.75 4.06
CA VAL A 84 -11.38 -6.53 2.70
C VAL A 84 -10.00 -7.13 2.51
N LYS A 85 -9.62 -7.34 1.26
CA LYS A 85 -8.34 -7.96 0.90
C LYS A 85 -7.18 -6.98 1.05
N GLU A 86 -7.32 -5.76 0.54
CA GLU A 86 -6.23 -4.80 0.42
C GLU A 86 -6.68 -3.39 0.83
N PRO A 87 -5.74 -2.50 1.20
CA PRO A 87 -6.10 -1.12 1.56
C PRO A 87 -6.84 -0.35 0.47
N LYS A 88 -6.59 -0.64 -0.81
CA LYS A 88 -7.30 0.02 -1.91
C LYS A 88 -8.80 -0.24 -1.86
N ASP A 89 -9.22 -1.38 -1.29
CA ASP A 89 -10.63 -1.73 -1.16
C ASP A 89 -11.33 -0.83 -0.13
N VAL A 90 -10.60 -0.41 0.91
CA VAL A 90 -11.11 0.57 1.88
C VAL A 90 -11.43 1.88 1.19
N ILE A 91 -10.53 2.34 0.33
CA ILE A 91 -10.75 3.60 -0.42
C ILE A 91 -11.98 3.48 -1.30
N ALA A 92 -12.16 2.35 -1.98
CA ALA A 92 -13.32 2.12 -2.85
C ALA A 92 -14.62 2.19 -2.05
N MET A 93 -14.65 1.58 -0.87
CA MET A 93 -15.83 1.62 0.01
C MET A 93 -16.09 3.01 0.57
N GLU A 94 -15.04 3.74 0.97
CA GLU A 94 -15.19 5.08 1.53
C GLU A 94 -15.69 6.09 0.52
N LYS A 95 -15.37 5.90 -0.76
CA LYS A 95 -15.87 6.78 -1.83
C LYS A 95 -17.40 6.74 -1.97
N LEU A 96 -18.05 5.67 -1.52
CA LEU A 96 -19.49 5.57 -1.55
C LEU A 96 -20.16 6.37 -0.44
N HIS A 97 -19.43 6.71 0.63
CA HIS A 97 -19.93 7.48 1.79
C HIS A 97 -21.14 6.87 2.50
N GLU A 98 -21.38 5.57 2.32
CA GLU A 98 -22.54 4.87 2.90
C GLU A 98 -22.19 4.00 4.10
N PHE A 99 -20.96 3.44 4.12
CA PHE A 99 -20.56 2.56 5.21
C PHE A 99 -20.07 3.38 6.41
N LYS A 100 -20.58 3.07 7.60
CA LYS A 100 -20.28 3.81 8.82
C LYS A 100 -19.52 2.99 9.86
N GLY A 101 -19.22 1.74 9.56
CA GLY A 101 -18.46 0.86 10.44
C GLY A 101 -16.95 0.99 10.26
N VAL A 102 -16.25 -0.04 10.71
CA VAL A 102 -14.79 -0.11 10.61
C VAL A 102 -14.38 -1.22 9.63
N TYR A 103 -13.10 -1.28 9.33
CA TYR A 103 -12.58 -2.24 8.35
C TYR A 103 -11.64 -3.24 9.00
N HIS A 104 -11.39 -4.32 8.29
CA HIS A 104 -10.30 -5.23 8.58
C HIS A 104 -9.65 -5.62 7.27
N VAL A 105 -8.37 -5.28 7.12
CA VAL A 105 -7.61 -5.53 5.90
C VAL A 105 -6.78 -6.80 6.10
N LEU A 106 -7.05 -7.81 5.29
CA LEU A 106 -6.39 -9.11 5.40
C LEU A 106 -4.98 -9.12 4.82
N HIS A 107 -4.71 -8.26 3.84
CA HIS A 107 -3.45 -8.23 3.08
C HIS A 107 -3.22 -9.51 2.29
N GLY A 108 -4.29 -10.05 1.71
CA GLY A 108 -4.23 -11.23 0.86
C GLY A 108 -5.49 -12.05 0.93
N VAL A 109 -5.49 -13.16 0.20
CA VAL A 109 -6.54 -14.18 0.24
C VAL A 109 -5.87 -15.54 0.37
N ILE A 110 -6.61 -16.52 0.88
CA ILE A 110 -6.11 -17.90 0.94
C ILE A 110 -5.95 -18.38 -0.50
N SER A 111 -4.75 -18.85 -0.84
CA SER A 111 -4.44 -19.36 -2.16
C SER A 111 -3.50 -20.57 -2.04
N PRO A 112 -4.06 -21.79 -2.05
CA PRO A 112 -3.21 -23.00 -1.98
C PRO A 112 -2.20 -23.09 -3.11
N MET A 113 -2.53 -22.59 -4.31
CA MET A 113 -1.63 -22.62 -5.46
C MET A 113 -0.42 -21.71 -5.28
N GLU A 114 -0.57 -20.63 -4.53
CA GLU A 114 0.52 -19.71 -4.24
C GLU A 114 1.16 -19.98 -2.87
N GLY A 115 0.71 -21.01 -2.18
CA GLY A 115 1.21 -21.35 -0.86
C GLY A 115 0.76 -20.42 0.24
N ILE A 116 -0.33 -19.66 0.03
CA ILE A 116 -0.87 -18.71 1.01
C ILE A 116 -1.96 -19.39 1.82
N GLY A 117 -1.70 -19.57 3.10
CA GLY A 117 -2.65 -20.13 4.05
C GLY A 117 -3.19 -19.09 5.01
N PRO A 118 -4.06 -19.52 5.96
CA PRO A 118 -4.68 -18.59 6.92
C PRO A 118 -3.69 -17.80 7.78
N ASN A 119 -2.50 -18.36 8.03
CA ASN A 119 -1.49 -17.71 8.88
C ASN A 119 -0.65 -16.67 8.11
N ASP A 120 -0.75 -16.66 6.78
CA ASP A 120 -0.01 -15.72 5.93
C ASP A 120 -0.75 -14.41 5.73
N ILE A 121 -2.03 -14.36 6.12
CA ILE A 121 -2.88 -13.17 6.06
C ILE A 121 -3.48 -12.91 7.45
N ARG A 122 -4.14 -11.77 7.61
CA ARG A 122 -4.55 -11.29 8.94
C ARG A 122 -5.88 -11.88 9.45
N ILE A 123 -6.08 -13.20 9.33
CA ILE A 123 -7.29 -13.87 9.83
C ILE A 123 -7.28 -13.99 11.35
N LYS A 124 -6.12 -14.35 11.94
CA LYS A 124 -5.99 -14.46 13.40
C LYS A 124 -6.32 -13.13 14.09
N GLU A 125 -5.85 -12.03 13.53
CA GLU A 125 -6.11 -10.70 14.05
C GLU A 125 -7.59 -10.33 13.92
N LEU A 126 -8.26 -10.78 12.85
CA LEU A 126 -9.69 -10.59 12.68
C LEU A 126 -10.47 -11.34 13.76
N LEU A 127 -10.12 -12.60 13.99
CA LEU A 127 -10.81 -13.42 15.00
C LEU A 127 -10.68 -12.81 16.40
N ALA A 128 -9.55 -12.16 16.70
CA ALA A 128 -9.34 -11.47 17.97
C ALA A 128 -10.26 -10.25 18.14
N ARG A 129 -10.79 -9.69 17.05
CA ARG A 129 -11.71 -8.54 17.08
C ARG A 129 -13.18 -8.93 17.22
N ILE A 130 -13.51 -10.20 16.94
CA ILE A 130 -14.90 -10.66 16.91
C ILE A 130 -15.32 -11.03 18.32
N ASP A 131 -16.36 -10.36 18.81
CA ASP A 131 -17.02 -10.64 20.07
C ASP A 131 -18.53 -10.59 19.89
N GLY A 132 -19.29 -10.67 20.97
CA GLY A 132 -20.75 -10.67 20.90
C GLY A 132 -21.38 -9.38 20.41
N ASN A 133 -20.61 -8.31 20.25
CA ASN A 133 -21.10 -7.00 19.80
C ASN A 133 -20.86 -6.74 18.31
N VAL A 134 -20.17 -7.64 17.60
CA VAL A 134 -19.84 -7.49 16.19
C VAL A 134 -20.90 -8.16 15.31
N THR A 135 -21.33 -7.45 14.28
CA THR A 135 -22.26 -7.98 13.28
C THR A 135 -21.67 -7.92 11.88
#